data_39babbcf2c87f5d2bdc416f46dc8e7fb
#
_entry.id   39babbcf2c87f5d2bdc416f46dc8e7fb
#
_cell.length_a   1.000
_cell.length_b   1.000
_cell.length_c   1.000
_cell.angle_alpha   90.00
_cell.angle_beta   90.00
_cell.angle_gamma   90.00
#
_symmetry.space_group_name_H-M   'P 1'
#
loop_
_entity.id
_entity.type
_entity.pdbx_description
1 polymer ?
#
loop_
_entity_poly.entity_id
_entity_poly.type
_entity_poly.pdbx_seq_one_letter_code
_entity_poly.pdbx_strand_id
1 'polypeptide(L)'
;MNDEELRNELLRRYSRLPYLKGRISLRMQFKRWLWRGVIGGTYFVKRLIDVIASLILMFLLTPLFLVIMALIYKSSPGPVFYKQTRVGRWGKLFTMWKFRSMYLDAGERLKEIMAQNEMTGGVIFKMKNDPRIFPVGKFIRKASIDELPQLWNVLKGDMSLVGPRPALPSEVNQYSLDDRRRLEVIPGITCIWQVSGRSNIPFPQQVQLDVQYIQSQSIWMDIKLLLQTIPAVLLSRGAY
;
A
#
# COMPACT_ATOMS: atom_id res chain seq x y z
N MET A 1 24.02 36.92 -5.49
CA MET A 1 23.18 36.43 -6.59
C MET A 1 21.98 35.81 -5.92
N ASN A 2 20.80 36.33 -6.12
CA ASN A 2 19.59 35.78 -5.52
C ASN A 2 19.09 34.58 -6.38
N ASP A 3 18.16 33.77 -5.84
CA ASP A 3 17.67 32.55 -6.51
C ASP A 3 17.01 32.83 -7.87
N GLU A 4 16.44 34.03 -8.05
CA GLU A 4 15.84 34.44 -9.32
C GLU A 4 16.88 34.77 -10.39
N GLU A 5 17.97 35.41 -10.00
CA GLU A 5 19.11 35.69 -10.90
C GLU A 5 19.80 34.41 -11.34
N LEU A 6 20.03 33.46 -10.40
CA LEU A 6 20.59 32.16 -10.69
C LEU A 6 19.69 31.36 -11.66
N ARG A 7 18.37 31.33 -11.40
CA ARG A 7 17.38 30.68 -12.25
C ARG A 7 17.38 31.27 -13.67
N ASN A 8 17.41 32.59 -13.80
CA ASN A 8 17.40 33.26 -15.09
C ASN A 8 18.71 33.04 -15.87
N GLU A 9 19.85 32.99 -15.18
CA GLU A 9 21.15 32.65 -15.78
C GLU A 9 21.17 31.19 -16.27
N LEU A 10 20.68 30.26 -15.48
CA LEU A 10 20.54 28.86 -15.88
C LEU A 10 19.61 28.71 -17.09
N LEU A 11 18.45 29.38 -17.10
CA LEU A 11 17.53 29.35 -18.23
C LEU A 11 18.19 29.93 -19.51
N ARG A 12 18.99 31.01 -19.41
CA ARG A 12 19.73 31.57 -20.52
C ARG A 12 20.80 30.61 -21.06
N ARG A 13 21.55 29.92 -20.19
CA ARG A 13 22.55 28.94 -20.58
C ARG A 13 21.94 27.73 -21.28
N TYR A 14 20.86 27.18 -20.72
CA TYR A 14 20.18 26.00 -21.28
C TYR A 14 19.38 26.32 -22.55
N SER A 15 18.81 27.54 -22.69
CA SER A 15 18.11 27.96 -23.91
C SER A 15 19.04 28.17 -25.12
N ARG A 16 20.33 28.40 -24.88
CA ARG A 16 21.37 28.57 -25.95
C ARG A 16 22.00 27.26 -26.41
N LEU A 17 21.69 26.13 -25.78
CA LEU A 17 22.17 24.84 -26.23
C LEU A 17 21.40 24.42 -27.51
N PRO A 18 22.07 24.37 -28.70
CA PRO A 18 21.42 24.00 -29.97
C PRO A 18 20.82 22.59 -29.95
N TYR A 19 21.19 21.78 -28.94
CA TYR A 19 20.71 20.41 -28.74
C TYR A 19 19.23 20.32 -28.38
N LEU A 20 18.60 21.36 -27.82
CA LEU A 20 17.18 21.36 -27.46
C LEU A 20 16.25 21.71 -28.61
N LYS A 21 16.74 22.22 -29.72
CA LYS A 21 15.97 22.51 -30.95
C LYS A 21 16.09 21.44 -32.04
N GLY A 22 16.89 20.39 -31.81
CA GLY A 22 17.01 19.29 -32.76
C GLY A 22 15.69 18.51 -32.84
N ARG A 23 15.12 18.38 -34.05
CA ARG A 23 14.05 17.41 -34.34
C ARG A 23 14.51 16.07 -33.75
N ILE A 24 13.79 15.60 -32.72
CA ILE A 24 13.99 14.26 -32.15
C ILE A 24 13.98 13.31 -33.34
N SER A 25 15.10 12.62 -33.61
CA SER A 25 15.19 11.76 -34.79
C SER A 25 14.05 10.73 -34.76
N LEU A 26 13.49 10.39 -35.92
CA LEU A 26 12.45 9.36 -36.05
C LEU A 26 12.82 8.08 -35.28
N ARG A 27 14.11 7.74 -35.26
CA ARG A 27 14.65 6.62 -34.50
C ARG A 27 14.48 6.80 -32.97
N MET A 28 14.63 8.01 -32.43
CA MET A 28 14.38 8.29 -31.02
C MET A 28 12.89 8.33 -30.68
N GLN A 29 12.06 8.84 -31.62
CA GLN A 29 10.59 8.79 -31.44
C GLN A 29 10.10 7.36 -31.44
N PHE A 30 10.59 6.51 -32.36
CA PHE A 30 10.27 5.09 -32.41
C PHE A 30 10.72 4.34 -31.15
N LYS A 31 11.95 4.57 -30.67
CA LYS A 31 12.41 4.02 -29.37
C LYS A 31 11.51 4.45 -28.21
N ARG A 32 11.15 5.73 -28.13
CA ARG A 32 10.21 6.23 -27.10
C ARG A 32 8.84 5.57 -27.20
N TRP A 33 8.34 5.36 -28.41
CA TRP A 33 7.08 4.67 -28.63
C TRP A 33 7.16 3.20 -28.19
N LEU A 34 8.22 2.49 -28.57
CA LEU A 34 8.47 1.10 -28.12
C LEU A 34 8.57 1.03 -26.59
N TRP A 35 9.35 1.90 -25.97
CA TRP A 35 9.46 1.92 -24.50
C TRP A 35 8.13 2.21 -23.80
N ARG A 36 7.33 3.14 -24.35
CA ARG A 36 5.98 3.39 -23.83
C ARG A 36 5.07 2.17 -24.00
N GLY A 37 5.17 1.46 -25.11
CA GLY A 37 4.44 0.23 -25.38
C GLY A 37 4.81 -0.88 -24.40
N VAL A 38 6.11 -1.09 -24.17
CA VAL A 38 6.60 -2.11 -23.22
C VAL A 38 6.19 -1.76 -21.78
N ILE A 39 6.41 -0.52 -21.35
CA ILE A 39 6.03 -0.08 -19.99
C ILE A 39 4.51 -0.14 -19.82
N GLY A 40 3.74 0.38 -20.79
CA GLY A 40 2.28 0.32 -20.74
C GLY A 40 1.74 -1.10 -20.76
N GLY A 41 2.38 -1.99 -21.54
CA GLY A 41 2.04 -3.42 -21.60
C GLY A 41 2.24 -4.14 -20.26
N THR A 42 3.35 -3.89 -19.57
CA THR A 42 3.60 -4.51 -18.24
C THR A 42 2.58 -4.04 -17.20
N TYR A 43 2.24 -2.75 -17.18
CA TYR A 43 1.18 -2.24 -16.31
C TYR A 43 -0.18 -2.83 -16.64
N PHE A 44 -0.51 -2.98 -17.92
CA PHE A 44 -1.77 -3.60 -18.35
C PHE A 44 -1.85 -5.05 -17.93
N VAL A 45 -0.80 -5.85 -18.17
CA VAL A 45 -0.75 -7.27 -17.77
C VAL A 45 -0.84 -7.41 -16.26
N LYS A 46 -0.10 -6.60 -15.49
CA LYS A 46 -0.21 -6.57 -14.04
C LYS A 46 -1.65 -6.28 -13.60
N ARG A 47 -2.28 -5.27 -14.19
CA ARG A 47 -3.67 -4.91 -13.87
C ARG A 47 -4.65 -6.04 -14.19
N LEU A 48 -4.47 -6.73 -15.30
CA LEU A 48 -5.29 -7.87 -15.69
C LEU A 48 -5.17 -9.02 -14.67
N ILE A 49 -3.94 -9.34 -14.25
CA ILE A 49 -3.67 -10.33 -13.19
C ILE A 49 -4.34 -9.91 -11.87
N ASP A 50 -4.18 -8.66 -11.46
CA ASP A 50 -4.80 -8.13 -10.24
C ASP A 50 -6.32 -8.30 -10.26
N VAL A 51 -6.99 -7.96 -11.36
CA VAL A 51 -8.45 -8.05 -11.51
C VAL A 51 -8.91 -9.51 -11.51
N ILE A 52 -8.31 -10.35 -12.35
CA ILE A 52 -8.70 -11.76 -12.47
C ILE A 52 -8.49 -12.49 -11.14
N ALA A 53 -7.31 -12.34 -10.53
CA ALA A 53 -7.02 -12.99 -9.25
C ALA A 53 -7.94 -12.49 -8.13
N SER A 54 -8.24 -11.19 -8.08
CA SER A 54 -9.17 -10.65 -7.09
C SER A 54 -10.60 -11.16 -7.26
N LEU A 55 -11.09 -11.28 -8.49
CA LEU A 55 -12.42 -11.86 -8.78
C LEU A 55 -12.48 -13.33 -8.34
N ILE A 56 -11.48 -14.13 -8.70
CA ILE A 56 -11.39 -15.54 -8.31
C ILE A 56 -11.35 -15.66 -6.79
N LEU A 57 -10.48 -14.90 -6.12
CA LEU A 57 -10.35 -14.93 -4.66
C LEU A 57 -11.66 -14.50 -3.98
N MET A 58 -12.31 -13.43 -4.44
CA MET A 58 -13.59 -13.00 -3.87
C MET A 58 -14.68 -14.08 -4.01
N PHE A 59 -14.76 -14.73 -5.17
CA PHE A 59 -15.70 -15.80 -5.40
C PHE A 59 -15.44 -17.00 -4.48
N LEU A 60 -14.20 -17.48 -4.44
CA LEU A 60 -13.80 -18.62 -3.62
C LEU A 60 -13.94 -18.36 -2.11
N LEU A 61 -13.66 -17.14 -1.67
CA LEU A 61 -13.72 -16.74 -0.27
C LEU A 61 -15.10 -16.25 0.17
N THR A 62 -16.12 -16.23 -0.71
CA THR A 62 -17.48 -15.81 -0.35
C THR A 62 -18.06 -16.56 0.86
N PRO A 63 -17.96 -17.91 0.97
CA PRO A 63 -18.44 -18.62 2.16
C PRO A 63 -17.71 -18.15 3.44
N LEU A 64 -16.39 -17.96 3.37
CA LEU A 64 -15.60 -17.44 4.50
C LEU A 64 -16.08 -16.03 4.88
N PHE A 65 -16.33 -15.15 3.91
CA PHE A 65 -16.83 -13.80 4.16
C PHE A 65 -18.14 -13.84 4.94
N LEU A 66 -19.09 -14.68 4.54
CA LEU A 66 -20.40 -14.82 5.23
C LEU A 66 -20.21 -15.28 6.68
N VAL A 67 -19.36 -16.28 6.91
CA VAL A 67 -19.04 -16.76 8.28
C VAL A 67 -18.40 -15.65 9.11
N ILE A 68 -17.39 -14.95 8.60
CA ILE A 68 -16.72 -13.86 9.31
C ILE A 68 -17.68 -12.71 9.61
N MET A 69 -18.55 -12.35 8.67
CA MET A 69 -19.59 -11.32 8.88
C MET A 69 -20.52 -11.70 10.03
N ALA A 70 -20.99 -12.94 10.08
CA ALA A 70 -21.84 -13.44 11.15
C ALA A 70 -21.11 -13.43 12.52
N LEU A 71 -19.84 -13.86 12.56
CA LEU A 71 -19.03 -13.86 13.78
C LEU A 71 -18.76 -12.45 14.30
N ILE A 72 -18.47 -11.49 13.43
CA ILE A 72 -18.27 -10.08 13.80
C ILE A 72 -19.55 -9.50 14.38
N TYR A 73 -20.69 -9.71 13.70
CA TYR A 73 -21.98 -9.21 14.16
C TYR A 73 -22.37 -9.78 15.53
N LYS A 74 -22.16 -11.09 15.74
CA LYS A 74 -22.41 -11.76 17.02
C LYS A 74 -21.50 -11.24 18.14
N SER A 75 -20.22 -10.98 17.84
CA SER A 75 -19.20 -10.58 18.83
C SER A 75 -19.32 -9.10 19.23
N SER A 76 -19.72 -8.25 18.29
CA SER A 76 -19.88 -6.81 18.48
C SER A 76 -20.97 -6.32 17.51
N PRO A 77 -22.23 -6.15 17.93
CA PRO A 77 -23.30 -5.66 17.08
C PRO A 77 -22.94 -4.33 16.40
N GLY A 78 -23.39 -4.16 15.14
CA GLY A 78 -23.12 -2.96 14.33
C GLY A 78 -22.52 -3.27 12.96
N PRO A 79 -21.97 -2.29 12.24
CA PRO A 79 -21.43 -2.46 10.89
C PRO A 79 -20.30 -3.50 10.87
N VAL A 80 -20.36 -4.43 9.93
CA VAL A 80 -19.37 -5.53 9.78
C VAL A 80 -18.11 -5.04 9.10
N PHE A 81 -18.23 -4.07 8.21
CA PHE A 81 -17.11 -3.46 7.50
C PHE A 81 -16.66 -2.18 8.18
N TYR A 82 -15.35 -1.97 8.15
CA TYR A 82 -14.69 -0.75 8.56
C TYR A 82 -14.12 -0.04 7.33
N LYS A 83 -14.31 1.26 7.25
CA LYS A 83 -13.83 2.12 6.18
C LYS A 83 -12.75 3.04 6.73
N GLN A 84 -11.62 3.13 6.05
CA GLN A 84 -10.53 3.99 6.45
C GLN A 84 -9.96 4.76 5.26
N THR A 85 -9.86 6.08 5.39
CA THR A 85 -9.19 6.90 4.37
C THR A 85 -7.71 6.59 4.36
N ARG A 86 -7.18 6.31 3.19
CA ARG A 86 -5.77 6.02 2.92
C ARG A 86 -5.25 6.88 1.78
N VAL A 87 -3.93 7.01 1.73
CA VAL A 87 -3.22 7.70 0.66
C VAL A 87 -2.75 6.67 -0.36
N GLY A 88 -3.18 6.85 -1.59
CA GLY A 88 -2.79 6.05 -2.73
C GLY A 88 -1.73 6.73 -3.59
N ARG A 89 -1.64 6.27 -4.85
CA ARG A 89 -0.67 6.79 -5.82
C ARG A 89 -0.81 8.29 -6.00
N TRP A 90 0.33 8.99 -6.02
CA TRP A 90 0.44 10.44 -6.18
C TRP A 90 -0.32 11.26 -5.11
N GLY A 91 -0.51 10.69 -3.93
CA GLY A 91 -1.21 11.38 -2.84
C GLY A 91 -2.74 11.34 -2.95
N LYS A 92 -3.32 10.64 -3.94
CA LYS A 92 -4.77 10.53 -4.10
C LYS A 92 -5.38 9.77 -2.92
N LEU A 93 -6.36 10.37 -2.26
CA LEU A 93 -7.08 9.72 -1.17
C LEU A 93 -8.08 8.69 -1.73
N PHE A 94 -8.19 7.55 -1.03
CA PHE A 94 -9.20 6.55 -1.31
C PHE A 94 -9.72 5.91 -0.02
N THR A 95 -10.90 5.28 -0.10
CA THR A 95 -11.51 4.54 1.01
C THR A 95 -11.08 3.09 0.95
N MET A 96 -10.26 2.65 1.92
CA MET A 96 -9.86 1.27 2.10
C MET A 96 -10.89 0.51 2.93
N TRP A 97 -11.27 -0.68 2.47
CA TRP A 97 -12.23 -1.54 3.12
C TRP A 97 -11.54 -2.63 3.93
N LYS A 98 -12.05 -2.88 5.15
CA LYS A 98 -11.62 -3.98 6.01
C LYS A 98 -12.82 -4.60 6.70
N PHE A 99 -12.67 -5.81 7.22
CA PHE A 99 -13.58 -6.28 8.27
C PHE A 99 -13.29 -5.53 9.56
N ARG A 100 -14.35 -5.18 10.29
CA ARG A 100 -14.22 -4.56 11.59
C ARG A 100 -13.64 -5.56 12.60
N SER A 101 -12.54 -5.20 13.21
CA SER A 101 -11.83 -6.00 14.21
C SER A 101 -11.74 -5.31 15.58
N MET A 102 -12.21 -4.06 15.67
CA MET A 102 -12.20 -3.24 16.88
C MET A 102 -13.61 -2.80 17.25
N TYR A 103 -13.81 -2.52 18.53
CA TYR A 103 -15.04 -1.92 19.03
C TYR A 103 -15.35 -0.58 18.37
N LEU A 104 -16.62 -0.14 18.42
CA LEU A 104 -17.05 1.08 17.75
C LEU A 104 -16.42 2.35 18.32
N ASP A 105 -16.13 2.35 19.62
CA ASP A 105 -15.48 3.42 20.39
C ASP A 105 -13.94 3.37 20.34
N ALA A 106 -13.37 2.51 19.48
CA ALA A 106 -11.91 2.33 19.36
C ALA A 106 -11.13 3.63 19.07
N GLY A 107 -11.76 4.59 18.38
CA GLY A 107 -11.16 5.89 18.11
C GLY A 107 -11.01 6.76 19.36
N GLU A 108 -11.96 6.72 20.27
CA GLU A 108 -11.93 7.46 21.53
C GLU A 108 -10.88 6.84 22.47
N ARG A 109 -10.90 5.52 22.60
CA ARG A 109 -9.92 4.77 23.40
C ARG A 109 -8.49 4.92 22.89
N LEU A 110 -8.27 5.21 21.61
CA LEU A 110 -6.93 5.41 21.08
C LEU A 110 -6.19 6.53 21.79
N LYS A 111 -6.87 7.64 22.11
CA LYS A 111 -6.27 8.79 22.78
C LYS A 111 -5.69 8.43 24.15
N GLU A 112 -6.36 7.51 24.87
CA GLU A 112 -5.97 7.07 26.20
C GLU A 112 -4.73 6.15 26.19
N ILE A 113 -4.54 5.40 25.09
CA ILE A 113 -3.46 4.41 24.99
C ILE A 113 -2.29 4.85 24.08
N MET A 114 -2.35 6.07 23.52
CA MET A 114 -1.29 6.58 22.63
C MET A 114 0.11 6.55 23.25
N ALA A 115 0.22 6.75 24.56
CA ALA A 115 1.48 6.69 25.31
C ALA A 115 2.11 5.27 25.36
N GLN A 116 1.33 4.23 25.05
CA GLN A 116 1.75 2.83 25.08
C GLN A 116 2.16 2.29 23.69
N ASN A 117 2.56 3.19 22.79
CA ASN A 117 2.99 2.80 21.43
C ASN A 117 4.29 2.00 21.47
N GLU A 118 4.28 0.77 20.95
CA GLU A 118 5.44 -0.14 20.90
C GLU A 118 6.32 0.07 19.64
N MET A 119 5.90 0.93 18.67
CA MET A 119 6.68 1.20 17.47
C MET A 119 7.71 2.30 17.67
N THR A 120 8.95 1.99 17.38
CA THR A 120 10.05 2.96 17.35
C THR A 120 9.86 3.95 16.19
N GLY A 121 9.97 5.26 16.46
CA GLY A 121 9.88 6.31 15.44
C GLY A 121 8.54 7.05 15.36
N GLY A 122 7.52 6.66 16.12
CA GLY A 122 6.29 7.46 16.35
C GLY A 122 5.32 7.63 15.17
N VAL A 123 5.69 7.24 13.95
CA VAL A 123 4.87 7.44 12.73
C VAL A 123 3.66 6.50 12.71
N ILE A 124 3.81 5.28 13.23
CA ILE A 124 2.76 4.25 13.23
C ILE A 124 2.47 3.83 14.67
N PHE A 125 1.17 3.80 15.04
CA PHE A 125 0.77 3.25 16.36
C PHE A 125 0.61 1.74 16.26
N LYS A 126 1.27 1.01 17.18
CA LYS A 126 1.09 -0.43 17.38
C LYS A 126 1.21 -0.81 18.86
N MET A 127 0.37 -1.76 19.24
CA MET A 127 0.33 -2.32 20.57
C MET A 127 -0.05 -3.80 20.50
N LYS A 128 0.75 -4.67 21.11
CA LYS A 128 0.58 -6.13 21.05
C LYS A 128 -0.75 -6.60 21.67
N ASN A 129 -1.12 -6.04 22.79
CA ASN A 129 -2.39 -6.34 23.49
C ASN A 129 -3.33 -5.15 23.45
N ASP A 130 -3.73 -4.74 22.26
CA ASP A 130 -4.61 -3.59 22.05
C ASP A 130 -6.03 -3.88 22.62
N PRO A 131 -6.48 -3.17 23.68
CA PRO A 131 -7.78 -3.41 24.34
C PRO A 131 -8.97 -3.02 23.45
N ARG A 132 -8.73 -2.32 22.35
CA ARG A 132 -9.78 -1.93 21.38
C ARG A 132 -10.25 -3.10 20.53
N ILE A 133 -9.48 -4.21 20.49
CA ILE A 133 -9.74 -5.35 19.61
C ILE A 133 -10.62 -6.36 20.37
N PHE A 134 -11.81 -6.67 19.83
CA PHE A 134 -12.66 -7.71 20.41
C PHE A 134 -12.13 -9.15 20.11
N PRO A 135 -12.56 -10.20 20.83
CA PRO A 135 -11.97 -11.54 20.73
C PRO A 135 -11.91 -12.11 19.32
N VAL A 136 -13.01 -12.07 18.55
CA VAL A 136 -13.03 -12.49 17.13
C VAL A 136 -12.13 -11.58 16.29
N GLY A 137 -12.04 -10.29 16.62
CA GLY A 137 -11.13 -9.32 16.00
C GLY A 137 -9.67 -9.73 16.11
N LYS A 138 -9.25 -10.26 17.27
CA LYS A 138 -7.87 -10.78 17.46
C LYS A 138 -7.58 -11.93 16.49
N PHE A 139 -8.52 -12.86 16.33
CA PHE A 139 -8.38 -13.99 15.42
C PHE A 139 -8.26 -13.52 13.97
N ILE A 140 -9.19 -12.68 13.47
CA ILE A 140 -9.20 -12.25 12.07
C ILE A 140 -7.98 -11.39 11.71
N ARG A 141 -7.48 -10.57 12.66
CA ARG A 141 -6.22 -9.80 12.49
C ARG A 141 -5.01 -10.71 12.43
N LYS A 142 -4.91 -11.68 13.36
CA LYS A 142 -3.80 -12.63 13.39
C LYS A 142 -3.71 -13.43 12.08
N ALA A 143 -4.84 -13.80 11.50
CA ALA A 143 -4.92 -14.48 10.20
C ALA A 143 -4.94 -13.53 8.99
N SER A 144 -4.86 -12.21 9.20
CA SER A 144 -4.97 -11.18 8.15
C SER A 144 -6.28 -11.25 7.34
N ILE A 145 -7.30 -11.92 7.88
CA ILE A 145 -8.64 -12.04 7.25
C ILE A 145 -9.33 -10.68 7.19
N ASP A 146 -9.05 -9.79 8.16
CA ASP A 146 -9.58 -8.44 8.19
C ASP A 146 -9.21 -7.62 6.95
N GLU A 147 -8.16 -7.97 6.24
CA GLU A 147 -7.69 -7.27 5.04
C GLU A 147 -8.32 -7.77 3.73
N LEU A 148 -9.01 -8.94 3.75
CA LEU A 148 -9.60 -9.52 2.54
C LEU A 148 -10.59 -8.61 1.80
N PRO A 149 -11.40 -7.74 2.45
CA PRO A 149 -12.27 -6.80 1.73
C PRO A 149 -11.51 -5.78 0.87
N GLN A 150 -10.18 -5.62 1.03
CA GLN A 150 -9.34 -4.79 0.16
C GLN A 150 -9.28 -5.34 -1.29
N LEU A 151 -9.64 -6.61 -1.53
CA LEU A 151 -9.82 -7.15 -2.88
C LEU A 151 -10.81 -6.29 -3.69
N TRP A 152 -11.82 -5.71 -3.03
CA TRP A 152 -12.71 -4.74 -3.67
C TRP A 152 -11.98 -3.45 -4.10
N ASN A 153 -11.04 -2.96 -3.30
CA ASN A 153 -10.21 -1.83 -3.69
C ASN A 153 -9.28 -2.17 -4.87
N VAL A 154 -8.81 -3.43 -4.93
CA VAL A 154 -8.06 -3.89 -6.10
C VAL A 154 -8.95 -3.87 -7.35
N LEU A 155 -10.16 -4.40 -7.29
CA LEU A 155 -11.09 -4.37 -8.43
C LEU A 155 -11.41 -2.94 -8.90
N LYS A 156 -11.57 -2.01 -7.97
CA LYS A 156 -11.79 -0.58 -8.29
C LYS A 156 -10.58 0.11 -8.92
N GLY A 157 -9.36 -0.41 -8.69
CA GLY A 157 -8.11 0.20 -9.13
C GLY A 157 -7.49 1.17 -8.12
N ASP A 158 -8.03 1.28 -6.93
CA ASP A 158 -7.43 2.04 -5.84
C ASP A 158 -6.17 1.34 -5.31
N MET A 159 -6.12 0.01 -5.41
CA MET A 159 -5.04 -0.86 -4.95
C MET A 159 -4.65 -1.90 -6.01
N SER A 160 -3.52 -2.54 -5.79
CA SER A 160 -3.00 -3.75 -6.45
C SER A 160 -2.92 -4.89 -5.43
N LEU A 161 -2.78 -6.13 -5.88
CA LEU A 161 -2.46 -7.24 -4.97
C LEU A 161 -1.09 -7.04 -4.32
N VAL A 162 -0.10 -6.57 -5.10
CA VAL A 162 1.29 -6.35 -4.65
C VAL A 162 1.70 -4.91 -4.85
N GLY A 163 2.20 -4.27 -3.79
CA GLY A 163 2.67 -2.88 -3.79
C GLY A 163 2.91 -2.37 -2.37
N PRO A 164 3.49 -1.18 -2.20
CA PRO A 164 3.66 -0.56 -0.89
C PRO A 164 2.36 -0.48 -0.10
N ARG A 165 2.43 -0.70 1.22
CA ARG A 165 1.25 -0.59 2.07
C ARG A 165 0.67 0.84 2.03
N PRO A 166 -0.64 1.02 1.82
CA PRO A 166 -1.25 2.35 1.79
C PRO A 166 -1.15 3.03 3.15
N ALA A 167 -0.58 4.23 3.17
CA ALA A 167 -0.35 5.03 4.37
C ALA A 167 -1.61 5.76 4.84
N LEU A 168 -1.65 6.12 6.13
CA LEU A 168 -2.64 7.07 6.66
C LEU A 168 -2.28 8.51 6.24
N PRO A 169 -3.24 9.42 6.07
CA PRO A 169 -2.95 10.85 5.85
C PRO A 169 -2.05 11.44 6.94
N SER A 170 -2.27 11.07 8.20
CA SER A 170 -1.46 11.49 9.35
C SER A 170 0.00 10.99 9.28
N GLU A 171 0.22 9.80 8.73
CA GLU A 171 1.56 9.26 8.49
C GLU A 171 2.27 10.05 7.39
N VAL A 172 1.58 10.30 6.26
CA VAL A 172 2.15 11.03 5.11
C VAL A 172 2.52 12.47 5.46
N ASN A 173 1.80 13.10 6.38
CA ASN A 173 2.15 14.44 6.88
C ASN A 173 3.52 14.47 7.60
N GLN A 174 3.99 13.34 8.10
CA GLN A 174 5.28 13.19 8.78
C GLN A 174 6.39 12.66 7.85
N TYR A 175 6.05 12.32 6.60
CA TYR A 175 7.00 11.76 5.65
C TYR A 175 8.04 12.79 5.17
N SER A 176 9.30 12.40 5.17
CA SER A 176 10.36 13.06 4.44
C SER A 176 10.12 12.96 2.91
N LEU A 177 10.93 13.65 2.13
CA LEU A 177 10.88 13.55 0.66
C LEU A 177 11.17 12.11 0.19
N ASP A 178 12.12 11.43 0.83
CA ASP A 178 12.46 10.04 0.49
C ASP A 178 11.33 9.08 0.84
N ASP A 179 10.66 9.26 1.98
CA ASP A 179 9.51 8.43 2.36
C ASP A 179 8.36 8.56 1.36
N ARG A 180 8.17 9.75 0.77
CA ARG A 180 7.12 10.00 -0.23
C ARG A 180 7.27 9.21 -1.51
N ARG A 181 8.45 8.65 -1.80
CA ARG A 181 8.68 7.75 -2.93
C ARG A 181 7.77 6.53 -2.92
N ARG A 182 7.33 6.08 -1.73
CA ARG A 182 6.33 5.01 -1.58
C ARG A 182 5.00 5.31 -2.30
N LEU A 183 4.70 6.58 -2.54
CA LEU A 183 3.47 7.04 -3.19
C LEU A 183 3.59 7.11 -4.73
N GLU A 184 4.71 6.74 -5.32
CA GLU A 184 4.91 6.79 -6.78
C GLU A 184 4.13 5.69 -7.51
N VAL A 185 3.78 4.60 -6.83
CA VAL A 185 3.07 3.46 -7.39
C VAL A 185 1.72 3.22 -6.70
N ILE A 186 0.88 2.39 -7.32
CA ILE A 186 -0.39 1.95 -6.71
C ILE A 186 -0.06 1.11 -5.47
N PRO A 187 -0.68 1.39 -4.29
CA PRO A 187 -0.45 0.62 -3.08
C PRO A 187 -0.98 -0.81 -3.21
N GLY A 188 -0.41 -1.74 -2.43
CA GLY A 188 -0.77 -3.14 -2.46
C GLY A 188 -1.39 -3.68 -1.18
N ILE A 189 -2.00 -4.86 -1.28
CA ILE A 189 -2.44 -5.65 -0.12
C ILE A 189 -1.21 -6.27 0.56
N THR A 190 -0.24 -6.76 -0.22
CA THR A 190 1.02 -7.32 0.26
C THR A 190 2.24 -6.63 -0.33
N CYS A 191 3.37 -6.68 0.38
CA CYS A 191 4.63 -6.08 -0.03
C CYS A 191 5.83 -6.84 0.57
N ILE A 192 7.06 -6.46 0.20
CA ILE A 192 8.29 -7.14 0.64
C ILE A 192 8.36 -7.24 2.16
N TRP A 193 8.20 -6.13 2.89
CA TRP A 193 8.34 -6.15 4.34
C TRP A 193 7.21 -6.90 5.05
N GLN A 194 6.00 -6.95 4.47
CA GLN A 194 4.89 -7.73 5.03
C GLN A 194 5.12 -9.24 4.97
N VAL A 195 5.90 -9.73 4.01
CA VAL A 195 6.27 -11.16 3.93
C VAL A 195 7.58 -11.49 4.64
N SER A 196 8.43 -10.48 4.97
CA SER A 196 9.77 -10.69 5.54
C SER A 196 9.85 -10.56 7.06
N GLY A 197 8.96 -9.82 7.72
CA GLY A 197 9.05 -9.61 9.18
C GLY A 197 7.89 -8.80 9.77
N ARG A 198 7.05 -8.24 8.89
CA ARG A 198 5.84 -7.49 9.28
C ARG A 198 6.14 -6.38 10.30
N SER A 199 5.47 -6.44 11.45
CA SER A 199 5.55 -5.43 12.51
C SER A 199 6.91 -5.34 13.19
N ASN A 200 7.78 -6.35 13.03
CA ASN A 200 9.13 -6.34 13.62
C ASN A 200 10.13 -5.48 12.81
N ILE A 201 9.75 -5.01 11.62
CA ILE A 201 10.60 -4.17 10.78
C ILE A 201 10.34 -2.70 11.11
N PRO A 202 11.37 -1.92 11.52
CA PRO A 202 11.25 -0.49 11.80
C PRO A 202 10.81 0.30 10.57
N PHE A 203 10.11 1.42 10.78
CA PHE A 203 9.56 2.24 9.69
C PHE A 203 10.60 2.64 8.62
N PRO A 204 11.81 3.12 8.93
CA PRO A 204 12.81 3.45 7.91
C PRO A 204 13.17 2.27 7.00
N GLN A 205 13.26 1.07 7.58
CA GLN A 205 13.54 -0.14 6.80
C GLN A 205 12.34 -0.58 5.96
N GLN A 206 11.10 -0.36 6.42
CA GLN A 206 9.90 -0.58 5.60
C GLN A 206 9.92 0.31 4.36
N VAL A 207 10.30 1.59 4.51
CA VAL A 207 10.44 2.53 3.39
C VAL A 207 11.48 2.04 2.38
N GLN A 208 12.66 1.60 2.86
CA GLN A 208 13.72 1.08 1.99
C GLN A 208 13.23 -0.13 1.18
N LEU A 209 12.54 -1.07 1.82
CA LEU A 209 11.98 -2.25 1.14
C LEU A 209 10.87 -1.90 0.14
N ASP A 210 10.05 -0.89 0.43
CA ASP A 210 9.05 -0.39 -0.52
C ASP A 210 9.71 0.30 -1.72
N VAL A 211 10.76 1.10 -1.51
CA VAL A 211 11.54 1.71 -2.61
C VAL A 211 12.26 0.64 -3.43
N GLN A 212 12.81 -0.39 -2.79
CA GLN A 212 13.41 -1.53 -3.47
C GLN A 212 12.38 -2.23 -4.38
N TYR A 213 11.15 -2.46 -3.88
CA TYR A 213 10.08 -3.01 -4.71
C TYR A 213 9.79 -2.12 -5.92
N ILE A 214 9.66 -0.81 -5.73
CA ILE A 214 9.37 0.15 -6.82
C ILE A 214 10.43 0.09 -7.92
N GLN A 215 11.71 -0.01 -7.53
CA GLN A 215 12.83 -0.07 -8.46
C GLN A 215 12.96 -1.41 -9.18
N SER A 216 12.53 -2.50 -8.55
CA SER A 216 12.64 -3.88 -9.09
C SER A 216 11.29 -4.47 -9.52
N GLN A 217 10.24 -3.65 -9.62
CA GLN A 217 8.90 -4.10 -9.95
C GLN A 217 8.86 -4.93 -11.23
N SER A 218 8.35 -6.14 -11.12
CA SER A 218 8.13 -7.06 -12.25
C SER A 218 7.01 -8.05 -11.91
N ILE A 219 6.39 -8.63 -12.94
CA ILE A 219 5.35 -9.66 -12.77
C ILE A 219 5.90 -10.85 -11.96
N TRP A 220 7.15 -11.24 -12.21
CA TRP A 220 7.79 -12.33 -11.47
C TRP A 220 7.97 -12.02 -9.99
N MET A 221 8.37 -10.78 -9.66
CA MET A 221 8.48 -10.31 -8.28
C MET A 221 7.10 -10.35 -7.60
N ASP A 222 6.06 -9.91 -8.28
CA ASP A 222 4.70 -9.94 -7.76
C ASP A 222 4.24 -11.37 -7.46
N ILE A 223 4.43 -12.30 -8.40
CA ILE A 223 4.11 -13.73 -8.19
C ILE A 223 4.87 -14.29 -6.99
N LYS A 224 6.18 -14.01 -6.89
CA LYS A 224 7.00 -14.43 -5.76
C LYS A 224 6.46 -13.91 -4.42
N LEU A 225 6.10 -12.64 -4.35
CA LEU A 225 5.54 -12.03 -3.13
C LEU A 225 4.16 -12.60 -2.79
N LEU A 226 3.31 -12.87 -3.76
CA LEU A 226 2.03 -13.54 -3.55
C LEU A 226 2.22 -14.95 -2.96
N LEU A 227 3.14 -15.74 -3.51
CA LEU A 227 3.46 -17.07 -2.98
C LEU A 227 4.04 -16.99 -1.56
N GLN A 228 4.90 -16.01 -1.26
CA GLN A 228 5.46 -15.78 0.07
C GLN A 228 4.42 -15.26 1.08
N THR A 229 3.35 -14.63 0.62
CA THR A 229 2.26 -14.16 1.48
C THR A 229 1.53 -15.33 2.14
N ILE A 230 1.37 -16.47 1.45
CA ILE A 230 0.68 -17.64 1.99
C ILE A 230 1.33 -18.14 3.30
N PRO A 231 2.62 -18.52 3.34
CA PRO A 231 3.25 -18.94 4.59
C PRO A 231 3.34 -17.79 5.61
N ALA A 232 3.52 -16.54 5.19
CA ALA A 232 3.57 -15.40 6.09
C ALA A 232 2.24 -15.21 6.84
N VAL A 233 1.10 -15.43 6.17
CA VAL A 233 -0.23 -15.39 6.80
C VAL A 233 -0.44 -16.61 7.71
N LEU A 234 -0.13 -17.82 7.25
CA LEU A 234 -0.34 -19.05 8.01
C LEU A 234 0.51 -19.11 9.28
N LEU A 235 1.78 -18.68 9.21
CA LEU A 235 2.68 -18.66 10.36
C LEU A 235 2.40 -17.49 11.31
N SER A 236 1.62 -16.51 10.90
CA SER A 236 1.20 -15.33 11.71
C SER A 236 2.33 -14.59 12.42
N ARG A 237 3.59 -14.73 11.97
CA ARG A 237 4.75 -14.07 12.60
C ARG A 237 4.64 -12.56 12.45
N GLY A 238 4.74 -11.82 13.58
CA GLY A 238 4.64 -10.36 13.59
C GLY A 238 3.24 -9.79 13.23
N ALA A 239 2.17 -10.59 13.29
CA ALA A 239 0.80 -10.14 13.15
C ALA A 239 0.17 -9.91 14.54
N TYR A 240 -0.01 -8.63 14.92
CA TYR A 240 -0.71 -8.21 16.13
C TYR A 240 -1.27 -6.79 15.98
#